data_e5a37971e6a902e506d080bb5235b333
#
_entry.id   e5a37971e6a902e506d080bb5235b333
#
_cell.length_a   1.000
_cell.length_b   1.000
_cell.length_c   1.000
_cell.angle_alpha   90.00
_cell.angle_beta   90.00
_cell.angle_gamma   90.00
#
_symmetry.space_group_name_H-M   'P 1'
#
loop_
_entity.id
_entity.type
_entity.pdbx_description
1 polymer ?
#
loop_
_entity_poly.entity_id
_entity_poly.type
_entity_poly.pdbx_seq_one_letter_code
_entity_poly.pdbx_strand_id
1 'polypeptide(L)'
;MSRSVSIEVSHLGKTYEKVRAVDDLSFQVYAGEIFGLLGPNGAGKSTTLRILITLLHPTSGSATILGMDSVKDADRVRKTIGYVPQERAIDRFLTGREHLELLADLYHLSPEDASTRIPQLLKLVELEEQADRPAKTYSGGMKRKLDIACGLLPDPKILFLDEPTLGLDVQSRLRIWDHVRAMRERGITVVMTTNYLDEADQLCDRIAIIDGGRIKALGVPNELKAGLGGDLVSLTVREHDRVELLAAAVKNLPAIRAVTTTPTGLDIRVDSPEKALPAILDAANRLSCQLEFIDYHRPRLDDVFIAHTGRSIKDDQPKAEGQ
;
A
#
# COMPACT_ATOMS: atom_id res chain seq x y z
N MET A 1 -9.45 23.33 -9.34
CA MET A 1 -9.72 23.58 -7.90
C MET A 1 -8.56 23.00 -7.12
N SER A 2 -7.88 23.77 -6.27
CA SER A 2 -6.81 23.23 -5.41
C SER A 2 -7.44 22.27 -4.39
N ARG A 3 -6.97 21.02 -4.36
CA ARG A 3 -7.41 20.05 -3.34
C ARG A 3 -6.93 20.53 -1.97
N SER A 4 -7.81 20.53 -0.96
CA SER A 4 -7.43 20.90 0.41
C SER A 4 -6.53 19.82 1.01
N VAL A 5 -5.49 20.23 1.74
CA VAL A 5 -4.59 19.33 2.45
C VAL A 5 -5.27 18.84 3.72
N SER A 6 -5.39 17.53 3.88
CA SER A 6 -5.92 16.87 5.08
C SER A 6 -4.82 16.45 6.05
N ILE A 7 -3.66 16.01 5.52
CA ILE A 7 -2.49 15.66 6.34
C ILE A 7 -1.27 16.30 5.71
N GLU A 8 -0.44 16.91 6.54
CA GLU A 8 0.87 17.42 6.15
C GLU A 8 1.94 16.84 7.07
N VAL A 9 2.96 16.24 6.48
CA VAL A 9 4.11 15.65 7.16
C VAL A 9 5.35 16.38 6.71
N SER A 10 6.11 16.90 7.68
CA SER A 10 7.31 17.72 7.41
C SER A 10 8.50 17.20 8.19
N HIS A 11 9.53 16.71 7.46
CA HIS A 11 10.80 16.23 7.99
C HIS A 11 10.65 15.24 9.16
N LEU A 12 9.63 14.37 9.07
CA LEU A 12 9.27 13.44 10.14
C LEU A 12 10.37 12.40 10.34
N GLY A 13 10.81 12.25 11.57
CA GLY A 13 11.79 11.26 11.97
C GLY A 13 11.40 10.52 13.24
N LYS A 14 11.71 9.22 13.30
CA LYS A 14 11.56 8.41 14.49
C LYS A 14 12.73 7.46 14.68
N THR A 15 13.38 7.59 15.82
CA THR A 15 14.46 6.71 16.23
C THR A 15 14.05 5.95 17.49
N TYR A 16 14.22 4.64 17.49
CA TYR A 16 14.09 3.75 18.65
C TYR A 16 15.49 3.32 19.05
N GLU A 17 15.96 3.75 20.22
CA GLU A 17 17.33 3.49 20.68
C GLU A 17 18.38 3.78 19.60
N LYS A 18 18.80 2.76 18.82
CA LYS A 18 19.81 2.86 17.75
C LYS A 18 19.22 2.70 16.35
N VAL A 19 17.93 2.34 16.24
CA VAL A 19 17.28 2.08 14.94
C VAL A 19 16.47 3.29 14.50
N ARG A 20 16.85 3.89 13.38
CA ARG A 20 16.10 4.98 12.74
C ARG A 20 15.01 4.39 11.86
N ALA A 21 13.81 4.23 12.43
CA ALA A 21 12.68 3.61 11.76
C ALA A 21 12.01 4.53 10.74
N VAL A 22 12.06 5.85 10.96
CA VAL A 22 11.58 6.89 10.04
C VAL A 22 12.67 7.94 9.93
N ASP A 23 13.04 8.28 8.69
CA ASP A 23 14.18 9.12 8.37
C ASP A 23 13.81 10.19 7.35
N ASP A 24 13.40 11.37 7.85
CA ASP A 24 13.12 12.57 7.05
C ASP A 24 11.97 12.40 6.04
N LEU A 25 10.81 11.92 6.49
CA LEU A 25 9.64 11.83 5.62
C LEU A 25 8.93 13.18 5.49
N SER A 26 8.64 13.58 4.25
CA SER A 26 7.84 14.77 3.94
C SER A 26 6.85 14.45 2.82
N PHE A 27 5.54 14.61 3.09
CA PHE A 27 4.47 14.41 2.12
C PHE A 27 3.17 15.06 2.57
N GLN A 28 2.23 15.19 1.65
CA GLN A 28 0.89 15.69 1.90
C GLN A 28 -0.15 14.68 1.43
N VAL A 29 -1.27 14.58 2.17
CA VAL A 29 -2.47 13.83 1.79
C VAL A 29 -3.60 14.82 1.59
N TYR A 30 -4.31 14.70 0.48
CA TYR A 30 -5.41 15.58 0.13
C TYR A 30 -6.77 15.03 0.57
N ALA A 31 -7.73 15.93 0.80
CA ALA A 31 -9.07 15.54 1.20
C ALA A 31 -9.75 14.63 0.15
N GLY A 32 -10.35 13.55 0.63
CA GLY A 32 -11.12 12.61 -0.19
C GLY A 32 -10.25 11.72 -1.11
N GLU A 33 -8.91 11.66 -0.93
CA GLU A 33 -8.08 10.70 -1.66
C GLU A 33 -7.84 9.42 -0.85
N ILE A 34 -7.51 8.34 -1.55
CA ILE A 34 -6.90 7.14 -0.98
C ILE A 34 -5.39 7.27 -1.15
N PHE A 35 -4.67 7.41 -0.05
CA PHE A 35 -3.21 7.56 -0.02
C PHE A 35 -2.55 6.30 0.54
N GLY A 36 -1.64 5.71 -0.22
CA GLY A 36 -0.91 4.49 0.15
C GLY A 36 0.50 4.76 0.66
N LEU A 37 0.86 4.21 1.82
CA LEU A 37 2.24 4.03 2.25
C LEU A 37 2.68 2.62 1.86
N LEU A 38 3.43 2.50 0.77
CA LEU A 38 3.86 1.23 0.17
C LEU A 38 5.31 0.93 0.52
N GLY A 39 5.60 -0.28 0.91
CA GLY A 39 6.99 -0.70 1.17
C GLY A 39 7.09 -2.05 1.87
N PRO A 40 8.30 -2.61 2.01
CA PRO A 40 8.53 -3.88 2.68
C PRO A 40 8.28 -3.79 4.20
N ASN A 41 8.36 -4.94 4.87
CA ASN A 41 8.32 -4.99 6.32
C ASN A 41 9.54 -4.25 6.89
N GLY A 42 9.32 -3.48 7.96
CA GLY A 42 10.39 -2.66 8.55
C GLY A 42 10.71 -1.35 7.80
N ALA A 43 10.04 -1.04 6.69
CA ALA A 43 10.26 0.21 5.94
C ALA A 43 9.88 1.50 6.70
N GLY A 44 9.16 1.41 7.82
CA GLY A 44 8.70 2.55 8.61
C GLY A 44 7.23 2.91 8.43
N LYS A 45 6.44 2.15 7.64
CA LYS A 45 5.02 2.41 7.34
C LYS A 45 4.16 2.52 8.60
N SER A 46 4.08 1.45 9.41
CA SER A 46 3.26 1.42 10.62
C SER A 46 3.77 2.39 11.69
N THR A 47 5.10 2.66 11.74
CA THR A 47 5.65 3.70 12.62
C THR A 47 5.14 5.08 12.21
N THR A 48 5.18 5.41 10.93
CA THR A 48 4.63 6.66 10.39
C THR A 48 3.14 6.78 10.70
N LEU A 49 2.37 5.72 10.41
CA LEU A 49 0.94 5.70 10.68
C LEU A 49 0.64 5.91 12.17
N ARG A 50 1.38 5.24 13.09
CA ARG A 50 1.22 5.42 14.54
C ARG A 50 1.49 6.86 15.02
N ILE A 51 2.39 7.59 14.37
CA ILE A 51 2.61 9.01 14.65
C ILE A 51 1.40 9.85 14.20
N LEU A 52 0.87 9.58 12.99
CA LEU A 52 -0.28 10.29 12.45
C LEU A 52 -1.54 10.09 13.28
N ILE A 53 -1.76 8.89 13.79
CA ILE A 53 -2.91 8.60 14.69
C ILE A 53 -2.63 8.93 16.16
N THR A 54 -1.57 9.66 16.44
CA THR A 54 -1.21 10.17 17.80
C THR A 54 -0.81 9.10 18.82
N LEU A 55 -0.56 7.87 18.42
CA LEU A 55 -0.12 6.78 19.32
C LEU A 55 1.38 6.82 19.59
N LEU A 56 2.14 7.60 18.81
CA LEU A 56 3.60 7.68 18.93
C LEU A 56 4.07 9.11 18.68
N HIS A 57 4.97 9.61 19.53
CA HIS A 57 5.59 10.90 19.31
C HIS A 57 6.76 10.77 18.33
N PRO A 58 6.91 11.69 17.36
CA PRO A 58 8.09 11.74 16.51
C PRO A 58 9.34 12.12 17.33
N THR A 59 10.53 11.74 16.85
CA THR A 59 11.80 12.20 17.41
C THR A 59 12.21 13.54 16.82
N SER A 60 11.82 13.80 15.56
CA SER A 60 12.06 15.04 14.83
C SER A 60 10.95 15.30 13.82
N GLY A 61 10.88 16.55 13.34
CA GLY A 61 9.86 16.97 12.40
C GLY A 61 8.46 17.09 13.03
N SER A 62 7.43 17.18 12.19
CA SER A 62 6.06 17.40 12.64
C SER A 62 5.06 16.75 11.67
N ALA A 63 3.85 16.51 12.16
CA ALA A 63 2.72 16.12 11.35
C ALA A 63 1.48 16.91 11.79
N THR A 64 0.70 17.40 10.82
CA THR A 64 -0.59 18.03 11.08
C THR A 64 -1.71 17.25 10.42
N ILE A 65 -2.81 17.09 11.11
CA ILE A 65 -4.01 16.40 10.67
C ILE A 65 -5.18 17.39 10.73
N LEU A 66 -5.76 17.72 9.57
CA LEU A 66 -6.80 18.74 9.45
C LEU A 66 -6.40 20.08 10.09
N GLY A 67 -5.11 20.46 9.94
CA GLY A 67 -4.54 21.67 10.53
C GLY A 67 -4.21 21.58 12.02
N MET A 68 -4.42 20.43 12.67
CA MET A 68 -4.12 20.18 14.08
C MET A 68 -2.78 19.44 14.21
N ASP A 69 -1.92 19.86 15.14
CA ASP A 69 -0.64 19.20 15.41
C ASP A 69 -0.86 17.81 16.06
N SER A 70 -0.23 16.77 15.53
CA SER A 70 -0.41 15.39 15.98
C SER A 70 0.02 15.13 17.42
N VAL A 71 0.83 16.00 18.00
CA VAL A 71 1.33 15.90 19.37
C VAL A 71 0.57 16.83 20.32
N LYS A 72 0.49 18.13 19.96
CA LYS A 72 -0.10 19.15 20.82
C LYS A 72 -1.63 19.07 20.88
N ASP A 73 -2.26 18.69 19.75
CA ASP A 73 -3.71 18.61 19.61
C ASP A 73 -4.22 17.16 19.58
N ALA A 74 -3.47 16.21 20.14
CA ALA A 74 -3.72 14.77 20.01
C ALA A 74 -5.16 14.35 20.31
N ASP A 75 -5.78 14.90 21.38
CA ASP A 75 -7.17 14.61 21.76
C ASP A 75 -8.18 15.10 20.72
N ARG A 76 -7.90 16.24 20.10
CA ARG A 76 -8.74 16.79 19.03
C ARG A 76 -8.60 15.98 17.74
N VAL A 77 -7.38 15.58 17.41
CA VAL A 77 -7.09 14.72 16.25
C VAL A 77 -7.86 13.42 16.39
N ARG A 78 -7.76 12.72 17.53
CA ARG A 78 -8.43 11.43 17.78
C ARG A 78 -9.95 11.47 17.58
N LYS A 79 -10.59 12.62 17.81
CA LYS A 79 -12.03 12.80 17.56
C LYS A 79 -12.42 12.92 16.09
N THR A 80 -11.43 13.07 15.18
CA THR A 80 -11.68 13.30 13.75
C THR A 80 -11.21 12.16 12.88
N ILE A 81 -10.52 11.17 13.47
CA ILE A 81 -9.94 10.03 12.75
C ILE A 81 -10.56 8.71 13.18
N GLY A 82 -10.56 7.75 12.25
CA GLY A 82 -10.79 6.34 12.55
C GLY A 82 -9.50 5.55 12.30
N TYR A 83 -9.33 4.45 13.02
CA TYR A 83 -8.17 3.59 12.87
C TYR A 83 -8.55 2.11 12.87
N VAL A 84 -8.05 1.39 11.90
CA VAL A 84 -8.18 -0.06 11.78
C VAL A 84 -6.78 -0.68 11.86
N PRO A 85 -6.43 -1.32 12.98
CA PRO A 85 -5.10 -1.88 13.20
C PRO A 85 -4.82 -3.10 12.31
N GLN A 86 -3.55 -3.43 12.14
CA GLN A 86 -3.11 -4.65 11.47
C GLN A 86 -3.57 -5.89 12.23
N GLU A 87 -3.34 -5.94 13.55
CA GLU A 87 -3.84 -6.99 14.42
C GLU A 87 -5.32 -6.76 14.72
N ARG A 88 -6.09 -7.84 14.73
CA ARG A 88 -7.53 -7.77 14.97
C ARG A 88 -7.82 -7.49 16.43
N ALA A 89 -8.58 -6.43 16.69
CA ALA A 89 -8.98 -6.02 18.04
C ALA A 89 -10.39 -6.54 18.42
N ILE A 90 -10.86 -7.62 17.77
CA ILE A 90 -12.21 -8.13 17.95
C ILE A 90 -12.23 -9.19 19.05
N ASP A 91 -13.04 -8.96 20.08
CA ASP A 91 -13.35 -9.97 21.09
C ASP A 91 -14.19 -11.08 20.45
N ARG A 92 -13.70 -12.30 20.55
CA ARG A 92 -14.30 -13.50 19.97
C ARG A 92 -15.66 -13.89 20.57
N PHE A 93 -15.97 -13.40 21.76
CA PHE A 93 -17.19 -13.77 22.50
C PHE A 93 -18.33 -12.78 22.25
N LEU A 94 -18.05 -11.54 21.91
CA LEU A 94 -19.06 -10.56 21.55
C LEU A 94 -19.60 -10.82 20.14
N THR A 95 -20.84 -10.43 19.92
CA THR A 95 -21.44 -10.35 18.58
C THR A 95 -20.91 -9.13 17.83
N GLY A 96 -21.13 -9.06 16.51
CA GLY A 96 -20.75 -7.87 15.72
C GLY A 96 -21.45 -6.61 16.20
N ARG A 97 -22.73 -6.73 16.60
CA ARG A 97 -23.52 -5.63 17.15
C ARG A 97 -23.00 -5.16 18.50
N GLU A 98 -22.78 -6.09 19.44
CA GLU A 98 -22.24 -5.78 20.77
C GLU A 98 -20.87 -5.11 20.71
N HIS A 99 -20.01 -5.45 19.72
CA HIS A 99 -18.75 -4.73 19.48
C HIS A 99 -18.97 -3.27 19.17
N LEU A 100 -19.90 -2.97 18.26
CA LEU A 100 -20.19 -1.60 17.86
C LEU A 100 -20.88 -0.82 18.98
N GLU A 101 -21.76 -1.48 19.76
CA GLU A 101 -22.39 -0.88 20.94
C GLU A 101 -21.35 -0.53 22.03
N LEU A 102 -20.45 -1.48 22.35
CA LEU A 102 -19.34 -1.24 23.29
C LEU A 102 -18.46 -0.06 22.85
N LEU A 103 -18.13 0.01 21.57
CA LEU A 103 -17.34 1.11 21.03
C LEU A 103 -18.12 2.43 21.04
N ALA A 104 -19.43 2.41 20.75
CA ALA A 104 -20.28 3.60 20.83
C ALA A 104 -20.25 4.19 22.24
N ASP A 105 -20.33 3.34 23.29
CA ASP A 105 -20.22 3.75 24.67
C ASP A 105 -18.82 4.34 24.98
N LEU A 106 -17.76 3.70 24.51
CA LEU A 106 -16.37 4.18 24.70
C LEU A 106 -16.10 5.52 23.97
N TYR A 107 -16.72 5.73 22.82
CA TYR A 107 -16.67 7.02 22.10
C TYR A 107 -17.65 8.05 22.65
N HIS A 108 -18.45 7.71 23.67
CA HIS A 108 -19.49 8.56 24.25
C HIS A 108 -20.51 9.06 23.22
N LEU A 109 -20.87 8.19 22.27
CA LEU A 109 -21.95 8.50 21.32
C LEU A 109 -23.30 8.55 22.04
N SER A 110 -24.18 9.45 21.59
CA SER A 110 -25.53 9.44 22.10
C SER A 110 -26.27 8.14 21.75
N PRO A 111 -27.24 7.67 22.58
CA PRO A 111 -28.02 6.47 22.24
C PRO A 111 -28.76 6.63 20.90
N GLU A 112 -29.15 7.82 20.52
CA GLU A 112 -29.78 8.13 19.24
C GLU A 112 -28.80 7.98 18.07
N ASP A 113 -27.59 8.52 18.19
CA ASP A 113 -26.53 8.35 17.18
C ASP A 113 -26.15 6.88 17.04
N ALA A 114 -25.94 6.16 18.13
CA ALA A 114 -25.58 4.74 18.13
C ALA A 114 -26.65 3.91 17.45
N SER A 115 -27.94 4.11 17.81
CA SER A 115 -29.08 3.37 17.23
C SER A 115 -29.22 3.59 15.72
N THR A 116 -28.78 4.74 15.22
CA THR A 116 -28.82 5.09 13.79
C THR A 116 -27.58 4.58 13.04
N ARG A 117 -26.38 4.78 13.59
CA ARG A 117 -25.11 4.48 12.92
C ARG A 117 -24.80 2.99 12.87
N ILE A 118 -25.06 2.24 13.95
CA ILE A 118 -24.72 0.82 14.01
C ILE A 118 -25.38 0.02 12.89
N PRO A 119 -26.72 0.09 12.65
CA PRO A 119 -27.34 -0.60 11.52
C PRO A 119 -26.78 -0.16 10.16
N GLN A 120 -26.52 1.15 9.99
CA GLN A 120 -25.95 1.68 8.73
C GLN A 120 -24.55 1.13 8.46
N LEU A 121 -23.71 1.00 9.48
CA LEU A 121 -22.35 0.45 9.36
C LEU A 121 -22.39 -1.05 9.09
N LEU A 122 -23.24 -1.80 9.80
CA LEU A 122 -23.42 -3.23 9.54
C LEU A 122 -23.85 -3.49 8.10
N LYS A 123 -24.76 -2.66 7.59
CA LYS A 123 -25.19 -2.70 6.18
C LYS A 123 -24.03 -2.34 5.23
N LEU A 124 -23.29 -1.27 5.52
CA LEU A 124 -22.17 -0.83 4.70
C LEU A 124 -21.12 -1.94 4.51
N VAL A 125 -20.83 -2.69 5.58
CA VAL A 125 -19.86 -3.78 5.55
C VAL A 125 -20.48 -5.16 5.28
N GLU A 126 -21.76 -5.22 4.92
CA GLU A 126 -22.49 -6.46 4.60
C GLU A 126 -22.43 -7.50 5.73
N LEU A 127 -22.70 -7.09 6.96
CA LEU A 127 -22.75 -7.95 8.15
C LEU A 127 -24.10 -7.92 8.86
N GLU A 128 -25.17 -7.38 8.25
CA GLU A 128 -26.49 -7.25 8.88
C GLU A 128 -27.04 -8.61 9.37
N GLU A 129 -27.03 -9.63 8.49
CA GLU A 129 -27.56 -10.96 8.81
C GLU A 129 -26.73 -11.71 9.85
N GLN A 130 -25.47 -11.34 10.02
CA GLN A 130 -24.52 -11.96 10.94
C GLN A 130 -24.29 -11.14 12.20
N ALA A 131 -24.92 -9.96 12.31
CA ALA A 131 -24.66 -8.98 13.35
C ALA A 131 -24.80 -9.54 14.78
N ASP A 132 -25.77 -10.43 14.98
CA ASP A 132 -26.12 -10.99 16.29
C ASP A 132 -25.47 -12.38 16.54
N ARG A 133 -24.53 -12.80 15.69
CA ARG A 133 -23.71 -14.01 15.88
C ARG A 133 -22.40 -13.65 16.58
N PRO A 134 -21.88 -14.51 17.50
CA PRO A 134 -20.58 -14.32 18.13
C PRO A 134 -19.45 -14.24 17.10
N ALA A 135 -18.53 -13.27 17.25
CA ALA A 135 -17.43 -13.03 16.32
C ALA A 135 -16.44 -14.20 16.19
N LYS A 136 -16.43 -15.15 17.13
CA LYS A 136 -15.67 -16.41 17.00
C LYS A 136 -16.12 -17.22 15.77
N THR A 137 -17.36 -17.06 15.31
CA THR A 137 -17.93 -17.77 14.15
C THR A 137 -17.67 -17.05 12.82
N TYR A 138 -17.08 -15.84 12.87
CA TYR A 138 -16.79 -15.06 11.69
C TYR A 138 -15.55 -15.58 10.95
N SER A 139 -15.62 -15.55 9.61
CA SER A 139 -14.46 -15.76 8.76
C SER A 139 -13.41 -14.64 8.94
N GLY A 140 -12.23 -14.82 8.39
CA GLY A 140 -11.20 -13.77 8.39
C GLY A 140 -11.68 -12.48 7.74
N GLY A 141 -12.34 -12.57 6.60
CA GLY A 141 -12.91 -11.43 5.91
C GLY A 141 -14.04 -10.75 6.68
N MET A 142 -14.95 -11.52 7.33
CA MET A 142 -16.02 -10.96 8.17
C MET A 142 -15.46 -10.18 9.37
N LYS A 143 -14.41 -10.70 10.02
CA LYS A 143 -13.74 -9.99 11.12
C LYS A 143 -13.14 -8.69 10.63
N ARG A 144 -12.50 -8.67 9.44
CA ARG A 144 -11.94 -7.45 8.87
C ARG A 144 -13.00 -6.42 8.50
N LYS A 145 -14.14 -6.87 7.99
CA LYS A 145 -15.31 -6.01 7.77
C LYS A 145 -15.80 -5.36 9.06
N LEU A 146 -15.84 -6.12 10.16
CA LEU A 146 -16.21 -5.60 11.48
C LEU A 146 -15.17 -4.59 12.00
N ASP A 147 -13.85 -4.85 11.86
CA ASP A 147 -12.79 -3.89 12.21
C ASP A 147 -12.99 -2.56 11.49
N ILE A 148 -13.35 -2.62 10.19
CA ILE A 148 -13.63 -1.43 9.38
C ILE A 148 -14.86 -0.69 9.90
N ALA A 149 -15.95 -1.40 10.22
CA ALA A 149 -17.14 -0.79 10.81
C ALA A 149 -16.81 -0.10 12.14
N CYS A 150 -15.98 -0.72 12.99
CA CYS A 150 -15.48 -0.14 14.23
C CYS A 150 -14.70 1.16 13.98
N GLY A 151 -13.81 1.18 12.98
CA GLY A 151 -13.05 2.38 12.60
C GLY A 151 -13.91 3.51 12.04
N LEU A 152 -15.08 3.21 11.46
CA LEU A 152 -16.01 4.19 10.91
C LEU A 152 -17.03 4.69 11.93
N LEU A 153 -17.19 4.03 13.07
CA LEU A 153 -18.23 4.35 14.05
C LEU A 153 -18.18 5.80 14.55
N PRO A 154 -17.01 6.43 14.81
CA PRO A 154 -16.95 7.83 15.25
C PRO A 154 -17.23 8.85 14.12
N ASP A 155 -17.63 8.41 12.92
CA ASP A 155 -17.84 9.28 11.75
C ASP A 155 -16.58 10.09 11.37
N PRO A 156 -15.47 9.41 11.08
CA PRO A 156 -14.19 10.07 10.89
C PRO A 156 -14.12 10.82 9.56
N LYS A 157 -13.37 11.93 9.54
CA LYS A 157 -12.97 12.62 8.29
C LYS A 157 -11.82 11.92 7.59
N ILE A 158 -10.98 11.21 8.36
CA ILE A 158 -9.83 10.45 7.86
C ILE A 158 -9.85 9.06 8.49
N LEU A 159 -9.79 8.03 7.66
CA LEU A 159 -9.67 6.64 8.10
C LEU A 159 -8.27 6.12 7.82
N PHE A 160 -7.61 5.62 8.86
CA PHE A 160 -6.31 4.95 8.76
C PHE A 160 -6.48 3.44 8.77
N LEU A 161 -5.87 2.75 7.81
CA LEU A 161 -5.92 1.31 7.64
C LEU A 161 -4.49 0.75 7.66
N ASP A 162 -4.13 -0.03 8.68
CA ASP A 162 -2.81 -0.66 8.74
C ASP A 162 -2.90 -2.07 8.15
N GLU A 163 -2.32 -2.26 6.94
CA GLU A 163 -2.32 -3.51 6.17
C GLU A 163 -3.71 -4.18 6.09
N PRO A 164 -4.74 -3.52 5.50
CA PRO A 164 -6.15 -3.92 5.64
C PRO A 164 -6.48 -5.30 5.09
N THR A 165 -5.69 -5.83 4.17
CA THR A 165 -5.97 -7.10 3.49
C THR A 165 -4.98 -8.22 3.81
N LEU A 166 -4.07 -7.98 4.77
CA LEU A 166 -3.07 -8.97 5.15
C LEU A 166 -3.73 -10.28 5.63
N GLY A 167 -3.29 -11.39 5.06
CA GLY A 167 -3.78 -12.73 5.43
C GLY A 167 -5.21 -13.05 5.02
N LEU A 168 -5.80 -12.25 4.12
CA LEU A 168 -7.10 -12.54 3.51
C LEU A 168 -6.93 -13.31 2.19
N ASP A 169 -7.92 -14.15 1.90
CA ASP A 169 -8.07 -14.76 0.58
C ASP A 169 -8.41 -13.69 -0.49
N VAL A 170 -8.26 -14.06 -1.77
CA VAL A 170 -8.45 -13.14 -2.90
C VAL A 170 -9.85 -12.51 -2.92
N GLN A 171 -10.91 -13.30 -2.66
CA GLN A 171 -12.27 -12.78 -2.70
C GLN A 171 -12.54 -11.80 -1.55
N SER A 172 -12.09 -12.13 -0.34
CA SER A 172 -12.20 -11.25 0.83
C SER A 172 -11.43 -9.95 0.60
N ARG A 173 -10.23 -10.01 -0.01
CA ARG A 173 -9.43 -8.84 -0.35
C ARG A 173 -10.17 -7.90 -1.32
N LEU A 174 -10.72 -8.43 -2.40
CA LEU A 174 -11.48 -7.62 -3.37
C LEU A 174 -12.68 -6.92 -2.72
N ARG A 175 -13.42 -7.60 -1.83
CA ARG A 175 -14.53 -6.98 -1.09
C ARG A 175 -14.06 -5.84 -0.18
N ILE A 176 -12.92 -6.00 0.51
CA ILE A 176 -12.35 -4.91 1.31
C ILE A 176 -11.98 -3.72 0.41
N TRP A 177 -11.42 -3.97 -0.79
CA TRP A 177 -11.15 -2.90 -1.75
C TRP A 177 -12.41 -2.13 -2.16
N ASP A 178 -13.52 -2.82 -2.39
CA ASP A 178 -14.80 -2.18 -2.73
C ASP A 178 -15.30 -1.32 -1.56
N HIS A 179 -15.18 -1.79 -0.32
CA HIS A 179 -15.50 -0.98 0.85
C HIS A 179 -14.61 0.27 0.95
N VAL A 180 -13.31 0.17 0.71
CA VAL A 180 -12.38 1.32 0.72
C VAL A 180 -12.75 2.34 -0.36
N ARG A 181 -13.11 1.89 -1.58
CA ARG A 181 -13.61 2.79 -2.64
C ARG A 181 -14.90 3.49 -2.24
N ALA A 182 -15.86 2.75 -1.66
CA ALA A 182 -17.12 3.33 -1.19
C ALA A 182 -16.93 4.41 -0.11
N MET A 183 -15.92 4.28 0.76
CA MET A 183 -15.57 5.31 1.74
C MET A 183 -15.06 6.59 1.06
N ARG A 184 -14.16 6.44 0.07
CA ARG A 184 -13.69 7.58 -0.72
C ARG A 184 -14.84 8.31 -1.42
N GLU A 185 -15.77 7.57 -2.01
CA GLU A 185 -16.95 8.14 -2.68
C GLU A 185 -17.84 8.94 -1.72
N ARG A 186 -17.84 8.59 -0.43
CA ARG A 186 -18.50 9.35 0.65
C ARG A 186 -17.69 10.57 1.13
N GLY A 187 -16.54 10.84 0.53
CA GLY A 187 -15.68 11.97 0.88
C GLY A 187 -14.73 11.72 2.04
N ILE A 188 -14.63 10.50 2.57
CA ILE A 188 -13.68 10.14 3.62
C ILE A 188 -12.28 10.05 2.98
N THR A 189 -11.30 10.72 3.61
CA THR A 189 -9.89 10.54 3.24
C THR A 189 -9.40 9.22 3.82
N VAL A 190 -8.75 8.39 3.00
CA VAL A 190 -8.22 7.10 3.47
C VAL A 190 -6.70 7.12 3.38
N VAL A 191 -6.02 6.75 4.46
CA VAL A 191 -4.58 6.51 4.49
C VAL A 191 -4.35 5.04 4.83
N MET A 192 -3.68 4.32 3.95
CA MET A 192 -3.44 2.90 4.17
C MET A 192 -1.96 2.55 4.05
N THR A 193 -1.53 1.58 4.84
CA THR A 193 -0.24 0.93 4.66
C THR A 193 -0.44 -0.38 3.92
N THR A 194 0.50 -0.74 3.07
CA THR A 194 0.49 -2.04 2.39
C THR A 194 1.89 -2.45 1.96
N ASN A 195 2.12 -3.75 1.86
CA ASN A 195 3.25 -4.35 1.18
C ASN A 195 2.83 -5.03 -0.15
N TYR A 196 1.54 -4.94 -0.51
CA TYR A 196 1.00 -5.47 -1.76
C TYR A 196 0.97 -4.38 -2.83
N LEU A 197 1.80 -4.56 -3.87
CA LEU A 197 1.90 -3.61 -4.98
C LEU A 197 0.62 -3.52 -5.81
N ASP A 198 -0.07 -4.66 -5.99
CA ASP A 198 -1.36 -4.73 -6.67
C ASP A 198 -2.46 -3.96 -5.92
N GLU A 199 -2.47 -4.02 -4.59
CA GLU A 199 -3.38 -3.25 -3.76
C GLU A 199 -3.16 -1.75 -3.91
N ALA A 200 -1.89 -1.32 -3.83
CA ALA A 200 -1.53 0.08 -4.01
C ALA A 200 -1.89 0.59 -5.42
N ASP A 201 -1.66 -0.22 -6.45
CA ASP A 201 -1.94 0.13 -7.85
C ASP A 201 -3.45 0.25 -8.14
N GLN A 202 -4.27 -0.61 -7.52
CA GLN A 202 -5.71 -0.69 -7.78
C GLN A 202 -6.55 0.27 -6.93
N LEU A 203 -6.07 0.64 -5.75
CA LEU A 203 -6.85 1.44 -4.80
C LEU A 203 -6.38 2.88 -4.67
N CYS A 204 -5.06 3.11 -4.65
CA CYS A 204 -4.54 4.40 -4.23
C CYS A 204 -4.58 5.43 -5.35
N ASP A 205 -5.06 6.63 -5.05
CA ASP A 205 -4.94 7.79 -5.93
C ASP A 205 -3.49 8.26 -6.01
N ARG A 206 -2.77 8.22 -4.88
CA ARG A 206 -1.35 8.53 -4.76
C ARG A 206 -0.69 7.58 -3.77
N ILE A 207 0.58 7.31 -3.99
CA ILE A 207 1.39 6.45 -3.12
C ILE A 207 2.72 7.13 -2.76
N ALA A 208 3.19 6.85 -1.55
CA ALA A 208 4.58 7.04 -1.16
C ALA A 208 5.24 5.66 -1.04
N ILE A 209 6.23 5.40 -1.88
CA ILE A 209 7.08 4.20 -1.77
C ILE A 209 8.13 4.49 -0.70
N ILE A 210 8.10 3.70 0.37
CA ILE A 210 9.01 3.85 1.52
C ILE A 210 9.94 2.64 1.58
N ASP A 211 11.23 2.91 1.72
CA ASP A 211 12.25 1.90 1.99
C ASP A 211 13.35 2.48 2.88
N GLY A 212 13.75 1.71 3.92
CA GLY A 212 14.75 2.15 4.90
C GLY A 212 14.37 3.46 5.61
N GLY A 213 13.09 3.66 5.93
CA GLY A 213 12.57 4.85 6.61
C GLY A 213 12.49 6.10 5.75
N ARG A 214 12.78 6.04 4.44
CA ARG A 214 12.79 7.18 3.51
C ARG A 214 11.80 7.00 2.37
N ILE A 215 11.23 8.10 1.88
CA ILE A 215 10.45 8.09 0.64
C ILE A 215 11.43 7.94 -0.54
N LYS A 216 11.19 6.91 -1.36
CA LYS A 216 11.93 6.63 -2.60
C LYS A 216 11.23 7.20 -3.83
N ALA A 217 9.89 7.16 -3.83
CA ALA A 217 9.06 7.77 -4.86
C ALA A 217 7.72 8.21 -4.25
N LEU A 218 7.13 9.27 -4.79
CA LEU A 218 5.84 9.82 -4.37
C LEU A 218 5.08 10.31 -5.60
N GLY A 219 3.88 9.80 -5.82
CA GLY A 219 3.07 10.23 -6.97
C GLY A 219 1.84 9.35 -7.22
N VAL A 220 1.18 9.63 -8.33
CA VAL A 220 0.08 8.80 -8.86
C VAL A 220 0.69 7.50 -9.41
N PRO A 221 0.14 6.30 -9.09
CA PRO A 221 0.69 5.02 -9.57
C PRO A 221 0.97 4.99 -11.08
N ASN A 222 0.01 5.47 -11.88
CA ASN A 222 0.18 5.50 -13.34
C ASN A 222 1.28 6.46 -13.81
N GLU A 223 1.47 7.60 -13.14
CA GLU A 223 2.56 8.54 -13.47
C GLU A 223 3.93 7.96 -13.10
N LEU A 224 4.02 7.30 -11.94
CA LEU A 224 5.25 6.62 -11.52
C LEU A 224 5.65 5.51 -12.49
N LYS A 225 4.66 4.71 -12.96
CA LYS A 225 4.88 3.69 -14.00
C LYS A 225 5.32 4.31 -15.32
N ALA A 226 4.64 5.35 -15.77
CA ALA A 226 4.98 6.05 -17.02
C ALA A 226 6.37 6.70 -16.96
N GLY A 227 6.78 7.20 -15.78
CA GLY A 227 8.10 7.78 -15.54
C GLY A 227 9.27 6.84 -15.78
N LEU A 228 9.05 5.52 -15.73
CA LEU A 228 10.07 4.52 -16.07
C LEU A 228 10.38 4.48 -17.58
N GLY A 229 9.44 4.92 -18.41
CA GLY A 229 9.56 5.01 -19.87
C GLY A 229 9.65 3.66 -20.57
N GLY A 230 8.75 3.44 -21.55
CA GLY A 230 8.74 2.25 -22.39
C GLY A 230 8.24 0.97 -21.68
N ASP A 231 8.05 -0.08 -22.49
CA ASP A 231 7.67 -1.40 -21.99
C ASP A 231 8.93 -2.17 -21.54
N LEU A 232 8.76 -3.14 -20.66
CA LEU A 232 9.84 -4.00 -20.18
C LEU A 232 9.81 -5.33 -20.94
N VAL A 233 10.97 -5.71 -21.49
CA VAL A 233 11.22 -7.04 -22.04
C VAL A 233 12.24 -7.73 -21.15
N SER A 234 11.85 -8.82 -20.49
CA SER A 234 12.71 -9.65 -19.64
C SER A 234 13.11 -10.91 -20.39
N LEU A 235 14.40 -11.18 -20.41
CA LEU A 235 15.00 -12.36 -21.08
C LEU A 235 15.76 -13.21 -20.06
N THR A 236 15.56 -14.52 -20.10
CA THR A 236 16.44 -15.48 -19.41
C THR A 236 17.31 -16.18 -20.44
N VAL A 237 18.61 -16.22 -20.20
CA VAL A 237 19.63 -16.81 -21.09
C VAL A 237 20.14 -18.10 -20.44
N ARG A 238 20.21 -19.18 -21.21
CA ARG A 238 20.69 -20.46 -20.72
C ARG A 238 22.17 -20.43 -20.35
N GLU A 239 22.97 -19.76 -21.18
CA GLU A 239 24.41 -19.57 -20.99
C GLU A 239 24.65 -18.26 -20.21
N HIS A 240 24.67 -18.33 -18.89
CA HIS A 240 24.81 -17.14 -18.01
C HIS A 240 26.10 -16.33 -18.24
N ASP A 241 27.16 -16.98 -18.72
CA ASP A 241 28.42 -16.34 -19.11
C ASP A 241 28.29 -15.42 -20.33
N ARG A 242 27.21 -15.56 -21.12
CA ARG A 242 26.94 -14.74 -22.32
C ARG A 242 26.01 -13.55 -22.06
N VAL A 243 25.49 -13.38 -20.84
CA VAL A 243 24.57 -12.32 -20.49
C VAL A 243 25.16 -10.94 -20.81
N GLU A 244 26.40 -10.67 -20.40
CA GLU A 244 27.06 -9.38 -20.65
C GLU A 244 27.32 -9.16 -22.15
N LEU A 245 27.64 -10.20 -22.90
CA LEU A 245 27.86 -10.11 -24.34
C LEU A 245 26.56 -9.78 -25.08
N LEU A 246 25.44 -10.39 -24.68
CA LEU A 246 24.12 -10.09 -25.22
C LEU A 246 23.68 -8.66 -24.83
N ALA A 247 23.94 -8.25 -23.59
CA ALA A 247 23.64 -6.89 -23.12
C ALA A 247 24.33 -5.83 -23.99
N ALA A 248 25.64 -6.03 -24.29
CA ALA A 248 26.40 -5.11 -25.14
C ALA A 248 25.85 -5.07 -26.57
N ALA A 249 25.44 -6.22 -27.12
CA ALA A 249 24.88 -6.30 -28.47
C ALA A 249 23.51 -5.64 -28.61
N VAL A 250 22.63 -5.77 -27.60
CA VAL A 250 21.27 -5.21 -27.67
C VAL A 250 21.23 -3.74 -27.30
N LYS A 251 22.17 -3.23 -26.52
CA LYS A 251 22.18 -1.84 -25.99
C LYS A 251 22.03 -0.76 -27.06
N ASN A 252 22.58 -1.01 -28.26
CA ASN A 252 22.60 -0.05 -29.37
C ASN A 252 21.53 -0.33 -30.44
N LEU A 253 20.64 -1.29 -30.21
CA LEU A 253 19.56 -1.60 -31.16
C LEU A 253 18.49 -0.51 -31.18
N PRO A 254 17.80 -0.31 -32.34
CA PRO A 254 16.67 0.60 -32.44
C PRO A 254 15.57 0.24 -31.43
N ALA A 255 14.89 1.24 -30.91
CA ALA A 255 13.81 1.12 -29.92
C ALA A 255 14.22 0.60 -28.52
N ILE A 256 15.51 0.42 -28.26
CA ILE A 256 16.04 0.11 -26.90
C ILE A 256 16.34 1.42 -26.16
N ARG A 257 15.79 1.56 -24.94
CA ARG A 257 16.04 2.72 -24.06
C ARG A 257 17.12 2.43 -23.02
N ALA A 258 17.03 1.26 -22.39
CA ALA A 258 17.95 0.85 -21.36
C ALA A 258 18.08 -0.67 -21.32
N VAL A 259 19.23 -1.16 -20.89
CA VAL A 259 19.51 -2.60 -20.67
C VAL A 259 20.10 -2.74 -19.28
N THR A 260 19.52 -3.61 -18.47
CA THR A 260 20.00 -3.97 -17.13
C THR A 260 20.29 -5.46 -17.12
N THR A 261 21.48 -5.86 -16.68
CA THR A 261 21.82 -7.27 -16.51
C THR A 261 21.26 -7.80 -15.19
N THR A 262 20.72 -9.01 -15.25
CA THR A 262 20.30 -9.80 -14.07
C THR A 262 21.19 -11.04 -13.94
N PRO A 263 21.20 -11.75 -12.83
CA PRO A 263 22.03 -12.96 -12.68
C PRO A 263 21.77 -14.04 -13.75
N THR A 264 20.57 -14.06 -14.33
CA THR A 264 20.14 -15.10 -15.28
C THR A 264 19.81 -14.56 -16.67
N GLY A 265 19.89 -13.21 -16.88
CA GLY A 265 19.48 -12.65 -18.17
C GLY A 265 19.50 -11.13 -18.22
N LEU A 266 18.54 -10.56 -18.93
CA LEU A 266 18.45 -9.11 -19.19
C LEU A 266 17.04 -8.60 -18.95
N ASP A 267 16.95 -7.41 -18.38
CA ASP A 267 15.78 -6.55 -18.38
C ASP A 267 16.01 -5.37 -19.33
N ILE A 268 15.21 -5.28 -20.37
CA ILE A 268 15.39 -4.34 -21.47
C ILE A 268 14.17 -3.41 -21.56
N ARG A 269 14.37 -2.10 -21.41
CA ARG A 269 13.33 -1.11 -21.66
C ARG A 269 13.27 -0.76 -23.13
N VAL A 270 12.07 -0.84 -23.71
CA VAL A 270 11.84 -0.68 -25.14
C VAL A 270 10.71 0.31 -25.42
N ASP A 271 10.80 1.04 -26.53
CA ASP A 271 9.72 1.93 -26.98
C ASP A 271 8.48 1.17 -27.48
N SER A 272 8.73 0.01 -28.11
CA SER A 272 7.68 -0.88 -28.65
C SER A 272 8.26 -2.31 -28.69
N PRO A 273 7.67 -3.24 -27.96
CA PRO A 273 8.09 -4.65 -27.98
C PRO A 273 8.02 -5.26 -29.38
N GLU A 274 7.01 -4.93 -30.17
CA GLU A 274 6.83 -5.47 -31.52
C GLU A 274 8.02 -5.11 -32.45
N LYS A 275 8.63 -3.93 -32.23
CA LYS A 275 9.80 -3.49 -33.03
C LYS A 275 11.12 -3.99 -32.43
N ALA A 276 11.21 -4.07 -31.10
CA ALA A 276 12.43 -4.44 -30.42
C ALA A 276 12.68 -5.96 -30.42
N LEU A 277 11.66 -6.78 -30.18
CA LEU A 277 11.79 -8.23 -30.04
C LEU A 277 12.49 -8.90 -31.25
N PRO A 278 12.13 -8.63 -32.51
CA PRO A 278 12.83 -9.24 -33.66
C PRO A 278 14.32 -8.93 -33.64
N ALA A 279 14.72 -7.69 -33.37
CA ALA A 279 16.12 -7.28 -33.34
C ALA A 279 16.89 -7.91 -32.16
N ILE A 280 16.25 -8.07 -31.00
CA ILE A 280 16.81 -8.74 -29.83
C ILE A 280 17.03 -10.23 -30.13
N LEU A 281 16.04 -10.91 -30.75
CA LEU A 281 16.14 -12.31 -31.13
C LEU A 281 17.24 -12.53 -32.14
N ASP A 282 17.38 -11.65 -33.14
CA ASP A 282 18.47 -11.71 -34.12
C ASP A 282 19.86 -11.56 -33.47
N ALA A 283 19.97 -10.64 -32.49
CA ALA A 283 21.21 -10.46 -31.74
C ALA A 283 21.55 -11.70 -30.91
N ALA A 284 20.59 -12.31 -30.23
CA ALA A 284 20.78 -13.54 -29.48
C ALA A 284 21.22 -14.71 -30.39
N ASN A 285 20.57 -14.85 -31.55
CA ASN A 285 20.93 -15.91 -32.54
C ASN A 285 22.33 -15.72 -33.09
N ARG A 286 22.74 -14.51 -33.43
CA ARG A 286 24.12 -14.23 -33.93
C ARG A 286 25.20 -14.58 -32.90
N LEU A 287 24.87 -14.43 -31.63
CA LEU A 287 25.76 -14.74 -30.52
C LEU A 287 25.63 -16.20 -30.05
N SER A 288 24.78 -17.01 -30.70
CA SER A 288 24.45 -18.38 -30.28
C SER A 288 24.01 -18.45 -28.82
N CYS A 289 23.31 -17.41 -28.30
CA CYS A 289 22.71 -17.38 -26.97
C CYS A 289 21.37 -18.07 -27.04
N GLN A 290 21.14 -19.11 -26.26
CA GLN A 290 19.84 -19.75 -26.16
C GLN A 290 18.98 -19.00 -25.14
N LEU A 291 17.81 -18.48 -25.58
CA LEU A 291 16.85 -17.86 -24.72
C LEU A 291 15.92 -18.93 -24.18
N GLU A 292 15.84 -19.06 -22.85
CA GLU A 292 14.91 -19.99 -22.17
C GLU A 292 13.54 -19.41 -21.97
N PHE A 293 13.49 -18.11 -21.69
CA PHE A 293 12.25 -17.40 -21.39
C PHE A 293 12.29 -15.97 -21.92
N ILE A 294 11.16 -15.52 -22.47
CA ILE A 294 10.94 -14.14 -22.89
C ILE A 294 9.59 -13.73 -22.37
N ASP A 295 9.56 -12.68 -21.58
CA ASP A 295 8.33 -12.00 -21.14
C ASP A 295 8.38 -10.53 -21.54
N TYR A 296 7.23 -9.95 -21.82
CA TYR A 296 7.13 -8.51 -21.97
C TYR A 296 5.86 -8.00 -21.32
N HIS A 297 5.95 -6.86 -20.67
CA HIS A 297 4.82 -6.23 -20.03
C HIS A 297 5.00 -4.71 -19.95
N ARG A 298 3.87 -4.01 -19.82
CA ARG A 298 3.89 -2.58 -19.48
C ARG A 298 4.45 -2.40 -18.07
N PRO A 299 5.12 -1.25 -17.78
CA PRO A 299 5.65 -0.98 -16.46
C PRO A 299 4.61 -1.18 -15.36
N ARG A 300 4.97 -1.94 -14.34
CA ARG A 300 4.18 -2.23 -13.14
C ARG A 300 4.78 -1.51 -11.93
N LEU A 301 4.06 -1.46 -10.82
CA LEU A 301 4.64 -0.90 -9.59
C LEU A 301 5.81 -1.72 -9.04
N ASP A 302 5.90 -3.02 -9.36
CA ASP A 302 7.09 -3.83 -9.09
C ASP A 302 8.34 -3.22 -9.73
N ASP A 303 8.24 -2.81 -11.01
CA ASP A 303 9.35 -2.23 -11.76
C ASP A 303 9.73 -0.84 -11.19
N VAL A 304 8.73 -0.06 -10.75
CA VAL A 304 8.98 1.22 -10.05
C VAL A 304 9.72 0.97 -8.75
N PHE A 305 9.27 0.00 -7.97
CA PHE A 305 9.90 -0.34 -6.70
C PHE A 305 11.36 -0.75 -6.90
N ILE A 306 11.62 -1.69 -7.84
CA ILE A 306 12.99 -2.16 -8.15
C ILE A 306 13.87 -1.00 -8.65
N ALA A 307 13.35 -0.15 -9.54
CA ALA A 307 14.12 0.98 -10.07
C ALA A 307 14.57 1.98 -8.99
N HIS A 308 13.76 2.16 -7.93
CA HIS A 308 14.06 3.11 -6.86
C HIS A 308 14.78 2.51 -5.65
N THR A 309 14.71 1.18 -5.46
CA THR A 309 15.27 0.48 -4.27
C THR A 309 16.39 -0.48 -4.60
N GLY A 310 16.51 -0.91 -5.86
CA GLY A 310 17.50 -1.89 -6.33
C GLY A 310 17.16 -3.35 -6.00
N ARG A 311 16.00 -3.65 -5.43
CA ARG A 311 15.58 -5.00 -5.01
C ARG A 311 14.06 -5.18 -5.15
N SER A 312 13.60 -6.44 -5.18
CA SER A 312 12.16 -6.73 -5.19
C SER A 312 11.57 -6.61 -3.78
N ILE A 313 10.34 -6.14 -3.67
CA ILE A 313 9.59 -6.13 -2.40
C ILE A 313 9.33 -7.56 -1.89
N LYS A 314 9.34 -8.55 -2.78
CA LYS A 314 9.12 -9.98 -2.47
C LYS A 314 10.32 -10.63 -1.77
N ASP A 315 11.53 -10.09 -1.96
CA ASP A 315 12.75 -10.63 -1.35
C ASP A 315 12.75 -10.49 0.17
N ASP A 316 11.95 -9.56 0.71
CA ASP A 316 11.81 -9.31 2.15
C ASP A 316 10.64 -10.09 2.80
N GLN A 317 9.89 -10.88 2.03
CA GLN A 317 8.88 -11.75 2.62
C GLN A 317 9.57 -12.99 3.22
N PRO A 318 9.29 -13.37 4.49
CA PRO A 318 9.81 -14.62 5.02
C PRO A 318 9.37 -15.75 4.09
N LYS A 319 10.34 -16.51 3.56
CA LYS A 319 10.04 -17.73 2.80
C LYS A 319 9.09 -18.55 3.66
N ALA A 320 7.90 -18.85 3.15
CA ALA A 320 7.00 -19.79 3.79
C ALA A 320 7.79 -21.08 4.00
N GLU A 321 8.16 -21.36 5.26
CA GLU A 321 8.75 -22.64 5.61
C GLU A 321 7.76 -23.70 5.20
N GLY A 322 8.19 -24.56 4.27
CA GLY A 322 7.37 -25.62 3.73
C GLY A 322 6.88 -26.54 4.83
N GLN A 323 5.58 -26.70 4.93
CA GLN A 323 4.92 -27.85 5.55
C GLN A 323 4.71 -28.92 4.49
#